data_ac9625bf2e68e05658d7cbebc59a8a33
#
_entry.id   ac9625bf2e68e05658d7cbebc59a8a33
#
_cell.length_a   1.000
_cell.length_b   1.000
_cell.length_c   1.000
_cell.angle_alpha   90.00
_cell.angle_beta   90.00
_cell.angle_gamma   90.00
#
_symmetry.space_group_name_H-M   'P 1'
#
loop_
_entity.id
_entity.type
_entity.pdbx_description
1 polymer ?
#
loop_
_entity_poly.entity_id
_entity_poly.type
_entity_poly.pdbx_seq_one_letter_code
_entity_poly.pdbx_strand_id
1 'polypeptide(L)'
;MDNSSLMNRENKKRQLRRQIVPPRYQTEEESEQAIRNAHKKTVRKRLAVLAVVAVLLGGAAFGIYYCDRYHSFYDYQVVWEKSLAEENQEAAVKGEGSFCEYVDFGDGVIKYTKDGASYIDGRGKTIWIQSYEMKSPFVSVNGEFAAIGDKQGNSIYICDRSGCQGQATTALPILSLSVSAKGVVASVQEDSKASYIYLYKKDGSALDIYVKSLLSGDGYPVDVSLSPGGTQWITSFMYLDQGMIKNKIVFYNFGLGKNDPKRVVGVFLPEDLSDAMAGRVRFMDESHAVIFTDKGLQFFSTRVETSPESVNQILLDENVRSISYTDKYAGVITDNGEGADPYCLRVYRPDGSQVFETTFSYQYTGFDIDGDLVTLYNDNSCCVYNMAGTEKFSGSFDFTVTKVLSGRFPGTLLVLGTQKMEEIRLK
;
A
#
# COMPACT_ATOMS: atom_id res chain seq x y z
N MET A 1 17.49 84.53 23.24
CA MET A 1 17.02 83.15 23.55
C MET A 1 15.62 82.99 23.04
N ASP A 2 15.44 82.02 22.22
CA ASP A 2 14.63 81.87 21.02
C ASP A 2 13.13 81.65 21.32
N ASN A 3 12.33 82.65 21.04
CA ASN A 3 10.85 82.59 21.16
C ASN A 3 10.21 81.73 20.08
N SER A 4 10.95 81.35 19.04
CA SER A 4 10.48 80.50 17.92
C SER A 4 10.41 79.02 18.31
N SER A 5 11.29 78.56 19.19
CA SER A 5 11.32 77.12 19.62
C SER A 5 10.19 76.80 20.60
N LEU A 6 9.74 77.76 21.42
CA LEU A 6 8.60 77.61 22.34
C LEU A 6 7.26 77.57 21.57
N MET A 7 7.13 78.40 20.54
CA MET A 7 5.94 78.46 19.69
C MET A 7 5.77 77.16 18.83
N ASN A 8 6.86 76.58 18.40
CA ASN A 8 6.85 75.34 17.65
C ASN A 8 6.49 74.13 18.54
N ARG A 9 6.91 74.07 19.79
CA ARG A 9 6.56 73.10 20.80
C ARG A 9 5.08 73.17 21.20
N GLU A 10 4.51 74.35 21.34
CA GLU A 10 3.10 74.54 21.66
C GLU A 10 2.18 74.17 20.49
N ASN A 11 2.55 74.49 19.27
CA ASN A 11 1.82 74.06 18.06
C ASN A 11 1.85 72.52 17.87
N LYS A 12 2.96 71.92 18.16
CA LYS A 12 3.09 70.45 18.11
C LYS A 12 2.29 69.79 19.25
N LYS A 13 2.23 70.38 20.45
CA LYS A 13 1.36 69.89 21.54
C LYS A 13 -0.12 70.13 21.23
N ARG A 14 -0.50 71.22 20.56
CA ARG A 14 -1.89 71.45 20.12
C ARG A 14 -2.29 70.44 19.00
N GLN A 15 -1.41 70.12 18.08
CA GLN A 15 -1.66 69.07 17.04
C GLN A 15 -1.77 67.69 17.67
N LEU A 16 -0.90 67.32 18.61
CA LEU A 16 -0.99 66.03 19.34
C LEU A 16 -2.24 65.98 20.22
N ARG A 17 -2.67 67.03 20.87
CA ARG A 17 -3.92 67.10 21.65
C ARG A 17 -5.15 66.93 20.72
N ARG A 18 -5.15 67.48 19.51
CA ARG A 18 -6.23 67.26 18.51
C ARG A 18 -6.32 65.83 18.01
N GLN A 19 -5.21 65.08 18.02
CA GLN A 19 -5.21 63.66 17.63
C GLN A 19 -5.63 62.75 18.78
N ILE A 20 -5.56 63.15 20.04
CA ILE A 20 -5.82 62.34 21.23
C ILE A 20 -7.23 62.54 21.79
N VAL A 21 -7.90 63.64 21.43
CA VAL A 21 -9.27 63.94 21.95
C VAL A 21 -10.26 63.12 21.13
N PRO A 22 -10.92 62.10 21.70
CA PRO A 22 -11.98 61.43 21.01
C PRO A 22 -13.11 62.42 20.70
N PRO A 23 -13.84 62.25 19.59
CA PRO A 23 -14.95 63.13 19.26
C PRO A 23 -15.96 63.18 20.44
N ARG A 24 -16.33 64.40 20.89
CA ARG A 24 -17.35 64.59 21.94
C ARG A 24 -18.69 64.18 21.34
N TYR A 25 -19.23 63.08 21.80
CA TYR A 25 -20.62 62.68 21.46
C TYR A 25 -21.56 63.45 22.34
N GLN A 26 -22.63 64.00 21.76
CA GLN A 26 -23.56 64.91 22.49
C GLN A 26 -24.60 64.10 23.31
N THR A 27 -24.78 62.83 23.04
CA THR A 27 -25.67 61.95 23.81
C THR A 27 -25.04 60.58 24.04
N GLU A 28 -25.48 59.82 25.09
CA GLU A 28 -25.03 58.47 25.37
C GLU A 28 -25.33 57.52 24.20
N GLU A 29 -26.46 57.71 23.50
CA GLU A 29 -26.85 56.94 22.33
C GLU A 29 -25.89 57.10 21.15
N GLU A 30 -25.36 58.32 20.88
CA GLU A 30 -24.37 58.54 19.81
C GLU A 30 -23.03 57.85 20.13
N SER A 31 -22.63 57.81 21.41
CA SER A 31 -21.40 57.12 21.83
C SER A 31 -21.53 55.60 21.66
N GLU A 32 -22.67 55.00 22.03
CA GLU A 32 -22.94 53.57 21.81
C GLU A 32 -23.00 53.21 20.34
N GLN A 33 -23.63 54.03 19.50
CA GLN A 33 -23.67 53.83 18.06
C GLN A 33 -22.29 53.88 17.41
N ALA A 34 -21.43 54.81 17.86
CA ALA A 34 -20.06 54.89 17.38
C ALA A 34 -19.21 53.68 17.76
N ILE A 35 -19.35 53.17 19.00
CA ILE A 35 -18.71 51.94 19.47
C ILE A 35 -19.19 50.75 18.66
N ARG A 36 -20.50 50.57 18.42
CA ARG A 36 -21.05 49.50 17.61
C ARG A 36 -20.57 49.59 16.17
N ASN A 37 -20.48 50.78 15.58
CA ASN A 37 -19.97 50.97 14.22
C ASN A 37 -18.45 50.70 14.11
N ALA A 38 -17.65 51.10 15.10
CA ALA A 38 -16.25 50.78 15.17
C ALA A 38 -16.03 49.24 15.30
N HIS A 39 -16.81 48.60 16.15
CA HIS A 39 -16.79 47.14 16.30
C HIS A 39 -17.17 46.41 14.99
N LYS A 40 -18.27 46.82 14.33
CA LYS A 40 -18.68 46.30 13.03
C LYS A 40 -17.59 46.48 11.94
N LYS A 41 -16.92 47.65 11.94
CA LYS A 41 -15.81 47.92 11.02
C LYS A 41 -14.60 47.02 11.27
N THR A 42 -14.27 46.76 12.54
CA THR A 42 -13.18 45.84 12.94
C THR A 42 -13.52 44.39 12.60
N VAL A 43 -14.76 43.95 12.86
CA VAL A 43 -15.23 42.60 12.49
C VAL A 43 -15.21 42.43 10.98
N ARG A 44 -15.72 43.41 10.21
CA ARG A 44 -15.65 43.33 8.71
C ARG A 44 -14.21 43.26 8.19
N LYS A 45 -13.26 44.02 8.79
CA LYS A 45 -11.84 43.92 8.42
C LYS A 45 -11.27 42.54 8.73
N ARG A 46 -11.58 41.96 9.91
CA ARG A 46 -11.14 40.60 10.27
C ARG A 46 -11.73 39.55 9.34
N LEU A 47 -13.02 39.67 9.02
CA LEU A 47 -13.66 38.78 8.05
C LEU A 47 -13.05 38.90 6.63
N ALA A 48 -12.75 40.11 6.19
CA ALA A 48 -12.08 40.33 4.91
C ALA A 48 -10.67 39.70 4.89
N VAL A 49 -9.89 39.85 5.96
CA VAL A 49 -8.58 39.20 6.07
C VAL A 49 -8.71 37.66 6.07
N LEU A 50 -9.67 37.11 6.84
CA LEU A 50 -9.93 35.69 6.84
C LEU A 50 -10.36 35.17 5.46
N ALA A 51 -11.19 35.91 4.73
CA ALA A 51 -11.58 35.56 3.36
C ALA A 51 -10.37 35.55 2.42
N VAL A 52 -9.48 36.55 2.50
CA VAL A 52 -8.26 36.58 1.68
C VAL A 52 -7.35 35.37 2.01
N VAL A 53 -7.15 35.09 3.32
CA VAL A 53 -6.35 33.91 3.73
C VAL A 53 -6.99 32.62 3.24
N ALA A 54 -8.31 32.48 3.33
CA ALA A 54 -9.02 31.29 2.81
C ALA A 54 -8.86 31.13 1.29
N VAL A 55 -8.91 32.22 0.52
CA VAL A 55 -8.69 32.21 -0.92
C VAL A 55 -7.24 31.84 -1.26
N LEU A 56 -6.26 32.36 -0.52
CA LEU A 56 -4.85 32.01 -0.71
C LEU A 56 -4.58 30.54 -0.38
N LEU A 57 -5.13 30.04 0.72
CA LEU A 57 -5.01 28.63 1.10
C LEU A 57 -5.73 27.72 0.09
N GLY A 58 -6.92 28.11 -0.37
CA GLY A 58 -7.65 27.39 -1.40
C GLY A 58 -6.91 27.39 -2.74
N GLY A 59 -6.33 28.51 -3.12
CA GLY A 59 -5.50 28.62 -4.34
C GLY A 59 -4.22 27.78 -4.25
N ALA A 60 -3.55 27.79 -3.09
CA ALA A 60 -2.38 26.95 -2.86
C ALA A 60 -2.74 25.46 -2.89
N ALA A 61 -3.81 25.05 -2.20
CA ALA A 61 -4.30 23.67 -2.22
C ALA A 61 -4.70 23.22 -3.63
N PHE A 62 -5.38 24.08 -4.39
CA PHE A 62 -5.72 23.80 -5.78
C PHE A 62 -4.48 23.70 -6.67
N GLY A 63 -3.48 24.56 -6.47
CA GLY A 63 -2.22 24.51 -7.19
C GLY A 63 -1.46 23.20 -6.93
N ILE A 64 -1.38 22.79 -5.67
CA ILE A 64 -0.77 21.51 -5.28
C ILE A 64 -1.55 20.34 -5.91
N TYR A 65 -2.88 20.33 -5.80
CA TYR A 65 -3.73 19.31 -6.40
C TYR A 65 -3.57 19.24 -7.93
N TYR A 66 -3.51 20.39 -8.59
CA TYR A 66 -3.33 20.45 -10.05
C TYR A 66 -1.94 19.95 -10.46
N CYS A 67 -0.89 20.37 -9.78
CA CYS A 67 0.47 19.89 -10.02
C CYS A 67 0.58 18.38 -9.77
N ASP A 68 0.04 17.89 -8.65
CA ASP A 68 0.06 16.48 -8.32
C ASP A 68 -0.69 15.65 -9.37
N ARG A 69 -1.78 16.16 -9.94
CA ARG A 69 -2.59 15.44 -10.91
C ARG A 69 -2.04 15.44 -12.33
N TYR A 70 -1.45 16.55 -12.78
CA TYR A 70 -1.16 16.75 -14.21
C TYR A 70 0.30 17.02 -14.54
N HIS A 71 1.14 17.35 -13.57
CA HIS A 71 2.55 17.61 -13.84
C HIS A 71 3.33 16.30 -13.99
N SER A 72 4.07 16.14 -15.09
CA SER A 72 5.00 15.04 -15.32
C SER A 72 6.43 15.52 -15.09
N PHE A 73 7.28 14.61 -14.63
CA PHE A 73 8.71 14.85 -14.42
C PHE A 73 9.50 14.19 -15.54
N TYR A 74 10.60 14.81 -15.94
CA TYR A 74 11.40 14.35 -17.10
C TYR A 74 12.84 14.02 -16.72
N ASP A 75 13.23 14.29 -15.49
CA ASP A 75 14.58 14.06 -14.98
C ASP A 75 14.51 13.68 -13.51
N TYR A 76 15.62 13.22 -12.97
CA TYR A 76 15.72 12.89 -11.55
C TYR A 76 17.09 13.26 -10.98
N GLN A 77 17.17 13.35 -9.67
CA GLN A 77 18.42 13.53 -8.93
C GLN A 77 18.52 12.46 -7.85
N VAL A 78 19.65 11.79 -7.78
CA VAL A 78 19.95 10.85 -6.69
C VAL A 78 20.04 11.62 -5.38
N VAL A 79 19.26 11.21 -4.39
CA VAL A 79 19.25 11.74 -3.03
C VAL A 79 20.29 11.04 -2.18
N TRP A 80 20.29 9.72 -2.23
CA TRP A 80 21.32 8.85 -1.67
C TRP A 80 21.40 7.56 -2.46
N GLU A 81 22.55 6.92 -2.38
CA GLU A 81 22.79 5.59 -2.93
C GLU A 81 23.47 4.69 -1.90
N LYS A 82 23.24 3.39 -2.01
CA LYS A 82 23.86 2.35 -1.22
C LYS A 82 24.35 1.23 -2.12
N SER A 83 25.64 0.93 -2.03
CA SER A 83 26.17 -0.28 -2.63
C SER A 83 25.80 -1.50 -1.78
N LEU A 84 25.32 -2.55 -2.43
CA LEU A 84 24.98 -3.84 -1.82
C LEU A 84 26.05 -4.90 -2.15
N ALA A 85 27.09 -4.51 -2.90
CA ALA A 85 28.14 -5.41 -3.36
C ALA A 85 28.93 -6.03 -2.20
N GLU A 86 29.16 -5.28 -1.13
CA GLU A 86 29.91 -5.78 0.05
C GLU A 86 29.07 -6.75 0.90
N GLU A 87 27.78 -6.50 1.03
CA GLU A 87 26.84 -7.41 1.73
C GLU A 87 26.65 -8.73 0.95
N ASN A 88 26.82 -8.69 -0.37
CA ASN A 88 26.74 -9.88 -1.23
C ASN A 88 28.08 -10.63 -1.37
N GLN A 89 29.22 -10.04 -1.00
CA GLN A 89 30.52 -10.72 -1.12
C GLN A 89 30.69 -11.89 -0.14
N GLU A 90 30.06 -11.86 1.02
CA GLU A 90 30.03 -13.04 1.90
C GLU A 90 29.09 -14.15 1.34
N ALA A 91 28.07 -13.77 0.55
CA ALA A 91 27.17 -14.68 -0.15
C ALA A 91 27.64 -15.04 -1.57
N ALA A 92 28.51 -14.24 -2.19
CA ALA A 92 28.95 -14.33 -3.59
C ALA A 92 29.99 -15.45 -3.88
N VAL A 93 30.25 -16.37 -2.95
CA VAL A 93 31.13 -17.49 -3.19
C VAL A 93 30.53 -18.58 -4.10
N LYS A 94 29.26 -18.50 -4.47
CA LYS A 94 28.62 -19.49 -5.34
C LYS A 94 27.68 -18.90 -6.40
N GLY A 95 28.23 -18.61 -7.58
CA GLY A 95 27.47 -18.73 -8.83
C GLY A 95 26.71 -17.49 -9.31
N GLU A 96 26.86 -17.22 -10.59
CA GLU A 96 26.07 -16.28 -11.40
C GLU A 96 24.57 -16.46 -11.19
N GLY A 97 23.85 -15.36 -10.90
CA GLY A 97 22.39 -15.34 -10.81
C GLY A 97 21.82 -15.66 -9.43
N SER A 98 22.36 -15.07 -8.36
CA SER A 98 21.75 -15.23 -7.03
C SER A 98 20.37 -14.57 -7.00
N PHE A 99 19.33 -15.37 -6.71
CA PHE A 99 17.98 -14.90 -6.44
C PHE A 99 18.01 -13.78 -5.38
N CYS A 100 17.48 -12.62 -5.72
CA CYS A 100 17.39 -11.47 -4.85
C CYS A 100 16.08 -10.71 -5.18
N GLU A 101 15.20 -10.62 -4.21
CA GLU A 101 13.91 -9.97 -4.32
C GLU A 101 13.71 -8.97 -3.20
N TYR A 102 12.74 -8.09 -3.39
CA TYR A 102 12.37 -7.05 -2.45
C TYR A 102 10.87 -7.02 -2.22
N VAL A 103 10.48 -6.78 -0.98
CA VAL A 103 9.09 -6.50 -0.62
C VAL A 103 9.03 -5.22 0.21
N ASP A 104 8.02 -4.39 -0.05
CA ASP A 104 7.74 -3.20 0.75
C ASP A 104 7.44 -3.59 2.20
N PHE A 105 8.07 -2.90 3.16
CA PHE A 105 7.91 -3.17 4.58
C PHE A 105 8.15 -1.90 5.40
N GLY A 106 7.10 -1.41 5.99
CA GLY A 106 7.18 -0.26 6.88
C GLY A 106 7.48 1.05 6.16
N ASP A 107 8.65 1.62 6.41
CA ASP A 107 9.18 2.80 5.72
C ASP A 107 10.38 2.46 4.82
N GLY A 108 10.59 1.18 4.56
CA GLY A 108 11.69 0.65 3.78
C GLY A 108 11.34 -0.68 3.12
N VAL A 109 12.31 -1.57 3.00
CA VAL A 109 12.14 -2.83 2.29
C VAL A 109 12.79 -4.01 3.01
N ILE A 110 12.19 -5.18 2.90
CA ILE A 110 12.88 -6.43 3.18
C ILE A 110 13.49 -6.93 1.86
N LYS A 111 14.83 -6.98 1.83
CA LYS A 111 15.60 -7.71 0.82
C LYS A 111 15.69 -9.16 1.26
N TYR A 112 15.39 -10.11 0.38
CA TYR A 112 15.50 -11.53 0.70
C TYR A 112 16.14 -12.32 -0.43
N THR A 113 16.91 -13.30 -0.03
CA THR A 113 17.70 -14.20 -0.89
C THR A 113 17.51 -15.64 -0.41
N LYS A 114 18.19 -16.60 -1.01
CA LYS A 114 18.18 -17.99 -0.53
C LYS A 114 18.91 -18.17 0.80
N ASP A 115 19.83 -17.27 1.12
CA ASP A 115 20.75 -17.40 2.28
C ASP A 115 20.32 -16.50 3.46
N GLY A 116 19.34 -15.62 3.27
CA GLY A 116 18.87 -14.76 4.34
C GLY A 116 18.00 -13.59 3.86
N ALA A 117 17.55 -12.82 4.83
CA ALA A 117 16.80 -11.58 4.61
C ALA A 117 17.39 -10.45 5.45
N SER A 118 17.20 -9.21 4.99
CA SER A 118 17.57 -8.00 5.71
C SER A 118 16.49 -6.93 5.56
N TYR A 119 16.19 -6.21 6.63
CA TYR A 119 15.37 -5.02 6.58
C TYR A 119 16.25 -3.78 6.42
N ILE A 120 15.97 -3.01 5.40
CA ILE A 120 16.66 -1.78 5.06
C ILE A 120 15.63 -0.67 5.14
N ASP A 121 15.84 0.32 6.02
CA ASP A 121 14.92 1.44 6.20
C ASP A 121 14.94 2.41 5.00
N GLY A 122 13.98 3.33 4.96
CA GLY A 122 13.87 4.33 3.90
C GLY A 122 15.03 5.33 3.79
N ARG A 123 16.08 5.17 4.61
CA ARG A 123 17.35 5.93 4.51
C ARG A 123 18.50 5.06 3.99
N GLY A 124 18.21 3.84 3.60
CA GLY A 124 19.23 2.88 3.14
C GLY A 124 20.02 2.22 4.28
N LYS A 125 19.61 2.38 5.56
CA LYS A 125 20.27 1.76 6.68
C LYS A 125 19.74 0.35 6.90
N THR A 126 20.62 -0.66 6.95
CA THR A 126 20.28 -2.01 7.37
C THR A 126 19.99 -2.02 8.87
N ILE A 127 18.77 -2.40 9.24
CA ILE A 127 18.29 -2.43 10.63
C ILE A 127 18.57 -3.80 11.24
N TRP A 128 18.23 -4.88 10.52
CA TRP A 128 18.50 -6.25 10.94
C TRP A 128 18.85 -7.14 9.74
N ILE A 129 19.51 -8.24 10.04
CA ILE A 129 19.82 -9.34 9.10
C ILE A 129 19.41 -10.64 9.77
N GLN A 130 18.70 -11.49 9.04
CA GLN A 130 18.32 -12.83 9.43
C GLN A 130 18.90 -13.83 8.44
N SER A 131 19.84 -14.66 8.89
CA SER A 131 20.40 -15.73 8.06
C SER A 131 19.51 -16.97 8.11
N TYR A 132 19.36 -17.63 6.99
CA TYR A 132 18.69 -18.91 6.80
C TYR A 132 19.21 -19.57 5.53
N GLU A 133 18.82 -20.81 5.28
CA GLU A 133 19.04 -21.50 4.01
C GLU A 133 17.70 -21.99 3.49
N MET A 134 17.25 -21.43 2.37
CA MET A 134 15.96 -21.75 1.73
C MET A 134 16.16 -21.98 0.23
N LYS A 135 15.38 -22.90 -0.33
CA LYS A 135 15.44 -23.20 -1.78
C LYS A 135 14.62 -22.20 -2.60
N SER A 136 13.47 -21.83 -2.10
CA SER A 136 12.51 -20.95 -2.77
C SER A 136 11.85 -19.99 -1.76
N PRO A 137 12.61 -19.02 -1.20
CA PRO A 137 12.07 -18.09 -0.24
C PRO A 137 11.01 -17.22 -0.86
N PHE A 138 9.97 -16.91 -0.09
CA PHE A 138 8.93 -15.95 -0.43
C PHE A 138 8.44 -15.25 0.83
N VAL A 139 7.87 -14.07 0.67
CA VAL A 139 7.50 -13.20 1.80
C VAL A 139 6.04 -12.79 1.72
N SER A 140 5.36 -12.84 2.85
CA SER A 140 4.05 -12.21 3.07
C SER A 140 4.22 -11.08 4.07
N VAL A 141 3.67 -9.91 3.76
CA VAL A 141 3.74 -8.72 4.63
C VAL A 141 2.34 -8.24 4.96
N ASN A 142 2.15 -7.79 6.19
CA ASN A 142 0.95 -7.09 6.62
C ASN A 142 1.27 -6.18 7.82
N GLY A 143 1.13 -4.87 7.66
CA GLY A 143 1.43 -3.87 8.67
C GLY A 143 2.87 -3.96 9.18
N GLU A 144 3.02 -4.25 10.48
CA GLU A 144 4.32 -4.31 11.16
C GLU A 144 5.01 -5.69 11.08
N PHE A 145 4.38 -6.69 10.43
CA PHE A 145 4.90 -8.06 10.40
C PHE A 145 5.14 -8.57 8.99
N ALA A 146 6.19 -9.36 8.88
CA ALA A 146 6.56 -10.13 7.70
C ALA A 146 6.74 -11.60 8.08
N ALA A 147 6.22 -12.51 7.24
CA ALA A 147 6.49 -13.94 7.33
C ALA A 147 7.29 -14.37 6.10
N ILE A 148 8.47 -14.92 6.32
CA ILE A 148 9.38 -15.42 5.30
C ILE A 148 9.31 -16.94 5.32
N GLY A 149 8.89 -17.56 4.24
CA GLY A 149 8.75 -19.00 4.13
C GLY A 149 9.53 -19.59 2.98
N ASP A 150 9.85 -20.88 3.08
CA ASP A 150 10.44 -21.67 2.00
C ASP A 150 9.34 -22.44 1.27
N LYS A 151 9.06 -22.08 0.02
CA LYS A 151 8.05 -22.77 -0.82
C LYS A 151 8.51 -24.18 -1.09
N GLN A 152 7.65 -25.16 -0.82
CA GLN A 152 7.97 -26.60 -0.82
C GLN A 152 9.01 -27.01 0.24
N GLY A 153 9.39 -26.12 1.14
CA GLY A 153 10.18 -26.36 2.35
C GLY A 153 9.31 -26.35 3.60
N ASN A 154 9.97 -26.28 4.77
CA ASN A 154 9.31 -26.42 6.07
C ASN A 154 9.60 -25.28 7.04
N SER A 155 10.31 -24.24 6.64
CA SER A 155 10.75 -23.17 7.54
C SER A 155 9.93 -21.90 7.35
N ILE A 156 9.54 -21.26 8.45
CA ILE A 156 8.88 -19.95 8.48
C ILE A 156 9.61 -19.09 9.51
N TYR A 157 10.07 -17.91 9.11
CA TYR A 157 10.59 -16.87 9.99
C TYR A 157 9.56 -15.74 10.07
N ILE A 158 9.24 -15.31 11.28
CA ILE A 158 8.26 -14.26 11.54
C ILE A 158 9.02 -13.07 12.10
N CYS A 159 9.03 -11.97 11.37
CA CYS A 159 9.83 -10.79 11.66
C CYS A 159 8.93 -9.57 11.82
N ASP A 160 9.42 -8.58 12.57
CA ASP A 160 8.89 -7.23 12.61
C ASP A 160 10.01 -6.22 12.29
N ARG A 161 9.76 -4.93 12.46
CA ARG A 161 10.78 -3.90 12.21
C ARG A 161 12.02 -4.00 13.10
N SER A 162 11.93 -4.70 14.23
CA SER A 162 13.04 -4.88 15.17
C SER A 162 13.88 -6.14 14.92
N GLY A 163 13.35 -7.09 14.12
CA GLY A 163 14.02 -8.34 13.80
C GLY A 163 13.10 -9.55 13.79
N CYS A 164 13.69 -10.74 13.77
CA CYS A 164 12.96 -11.99 13.86
C CYS A 164 12.36 -12.18 15.27
N GLN A 165 11.05 -12.37 15.34
CA GLN A 165 10.29 -12.58 16.57
C GLN A 165 10.08 -14.05 16.88
N GLY A 166 10.11 -14.89 15.86
CA GLY A 166 9.94 -16.34 16.01
C GLY A 166 10.24 -17.11 14.75
N GLN A 167 10.43 -18.40 14.94
CA GLN A 167 10.62 -19.37 13.86
C GLN A 167 9.68 -20.54 14.06
N ALA A 168 9.00 -20.96 13.00
CA ALA A 168 8.21 -22.18 12.98
C ALA A 168 8.82 -23.19 12.00
N THR A 169 8.74 -24.46 12.37
CA THR A 169 9.05 -25.58 11.49
C THR A 169 7.77 -26.35 11.25
N THR A 170 7.34 -26.46 9.99
CA THR A 170 6.13 -27.16 9.61
C THR A 170 6.38 -28.65 9.42
N ALA A 171 5.36 -29.45 9.68
CA ALA A 171 5.45 -30.90 9.49
C ALA A 171 5.36 -31.31 8.00
N LEU A 172 4.73 -30.47 7.19
CA LEU A 172 4.47 -30.69 5.77
C LEU A 172 5.01 -29.52 4.94
N PRO A 173 5.29 -29.73 3.65
CA PRO A 173 5.78 -28.67 2.75
C PRO A 173 4.79 -27.49 2.65
N ILE A 174 5.35 -26.28 2.62
CA ILE A 174 4.60 -25.03 2.56
C ILE A 174 4.27 -24.70 1.11
N LEU A 175 3.00 -24.36 0.84
CA LEU A 175 2.54 -23.87 -0.45
C LEU A 175 2.35 -22.36 -0.47
N SER A 176 1.68 -21.84 0.54
CA SER A 176 1.34 -20.41 0.67
C SER A 176 1.39 -19.99 2.12
N LEU A 177 1.66 -18.70 2.34
CA LEU A 177 1.66 -18.05 3.65
C LEU A 177 0.86 -16.76 3.58
N SER A 178 0.23 -16.43 4.70
CA SER A 178 -0.31 -15.10 4.95
C SER A 178 -0.01 -14.69 6.39
N VAL A 179 0.47 -13.47 6.57
CA VAL A 179 0.67 -12.88 7.91
C VAL A 179 -0.38 -11.80 8.17
N SER A 180 -0.85 -11.72 9.40
CA SER A 180 -1.70 -10.63 9.88
C SER A 180 -0.88 -9.47 10.43
N ALA A 181 -1.48 -8.28 10.57
CA ALA A 181 -0.84 -7.13 11.24
C ALA A 181 -0.60 -7.34 12.75
N LYS A 182 -0.99 -8.51 13.30
CA LYS A 182 -0.72 -8.93 14.69
C LYS A 182 0.35 -10.03 14.78
N GLY A 183 0.95 -10.41 13.64
CA GLY A 183 1.98 -11.44 13.59
C GLY A 183 1.45 -12.87 13.64
N VAL A 184 0.14 -13.08 13.47
CA VAL A 184 -0.40 -14.44 13.26
C VAL A 184 -0.10 -14.84 11.83
N VAL A 185 0.37 -16.07 11.62
CA VAL A 185 0.70 -16.59 10.30
C VAL A 185 -0.20 -17.77 9.98
N ALA A 186 -0.87 -17.73 8.83
CA ALA A 186 -1.53 -18.89 8.21
C ALA A 186 -0.58 -19.52 7.19
N SER A 187 -0.43 -20.84 7.27
CA SER A 187 0.39 -21.62 6.33
C SER A 187 -0.46 -22.71 5.69
N VAL A 188 -0.56 -22.69 4.38
CA VAL A 188 -1.09 -23.80 3.60
C VAL A 188 0.01 -24.83 3.43
N GLN A 189 -0.25 -26.05 3.85
CA GLN A 189 0.69 -27.17 3.82
C GLN A 189 0.07 -28.35 3.08
N GLU A 190 0.88 -29.08 2.34
CA GLU A 190 0.44 -30.14 1.45
C GLU A 190 0.90 -31.52 1.89
N ASP A 191 -0.03 -32.48 1.85
CA ASP A 191 0.22 -33.91 1.91
C ASP A 191 -0.39 -34.58 0.66
N SER A 192 -0.04 -35.81 0.40
CA SER A 192 -0.45 -36.58 -0.79
C SER A 192 -1.96 -36.74 -0.94
N LYS A 193 -2.74 -36.68 0.15
CA LYS A 193 -4.20 -36.92 0.16
C LYS A 193 -5.02 -35.77 0.73
N ALA A 194 -4.37 -34.84 1.40
CA ALA A 194 -5.02 -33.73 2.06
C ALA A 194 -4.10 -32.50 2.10
N SER A 195 -4.68 -31.35 2.19
CA SER A 195 -3.97 -30.12 2.51
C SER A 195 -4.43 -29.62 3.88
N TYR A 196 -3.58 -28.88 4.52
CA TYR A 196 -3.84 -28.34 5.85
C TYR A 196 -3.54 -26.85 5.88
N ILE A 197 -4.35 -26.07 6.55
CA ILE A 197 -4.08 -24.68 6.85
C ILE A 197 -3.85 -24.57 8.35
N TYR A 198 -2.61 -24.36 8.77
CA TYR A 198 -2.22 -24.20 10.16
C TYR A 198 -2.00 -22.73 10.50
N LEU A 199 -2.30 -22.38 11.75
CA LEU A 199 -2.00 -21.05 12.30
C LEU A 199 -0.83 -21.10 13.28
N TYR A 200 0.04 -20.10 13.19
CA TYR A 200 1.19 -19.90 14.08
C TYR A 200 1.12 -18.52 14.71
N LYS A 201 1.57 -18.40 15.95
CA LYS A 201 1.76 -17.13 16.65
C LYS A 201 3.05 -16.46 16.18
N LYS A 202 3.22 -15.18 16.51
CA LYS A 202 4.43 -14.40 16.18
C LYS A 202 5.72 -15.01 16.73
N ASP A 203 5.66 -15.79 17.81
CA ASP A 203 6.80 -16.50 18.40
C ASP A 203 7.12 -17.84 17.69
N GLY A 204 6.39 -18.17 16.63
CA GLY A 204 6.55 -19.42 15.87
C GLY A 204 5.80 -20.62 16.48
N SER A 205 5.19 -20.50 17.66
CA SER A 205 4.41 -21.59 18.26
C SER A 205 3.11 -21.81 17.49
N ALA A 206 2.75 -23.08 17.22
CA ALA A 206 1.51 -23.42 16.56
C ALA A 206 0.30 -23.05 17.45
N LEU A 207 -0.73 -22.51 16.83
CA LEU A 207 -2.06 -22.44 17.42
C LEU A 207 -2.74 -23.79 17.25
N ASP A 208 -3.56 -24.19 18.23
CA ASP A 208 -4.41 -25.39 18.14
C ASP A 208 -5.64 -25.08 17.25
N ILE A 209 -5.38 -24.57 16.07
CA ILE A 209 -6.37 -24.18 15.09
C ILE A 209 -5.84 -24.58 13.71
N TYR A 210 -6.58 -25.45 13.03
CA TYR A 210 -6.27 -25.82 11.67
C TYR A 210 -7.53 -26.17 10.88
N VAL A 211 -7.44 -26.09 9.56
CA VAL A 211 -8.43 -26.60 8.62
C VAL A 211 -7.78 -27.72 7.82
N LYS A 212 -8.44 -28.86 7.73
CA LYS A 212 -8.08 -29.98 6.85
C LYS A 212 -8.98 -29.96 5.63
N SER A 213 -8.40 -30.07 4.45
CA SER A 213 -9.09 -30.20 3.18
C SER A 213 -8.72 -31.51 2.51
N LEU A 214 -9.70 -32.35 2.22
CA LEU A 214 -9.51 -33.59 1.48
C LEU A 214 -9.57 -33.28 -0.01
N LEU A 215 -8.53 -33.68 -0.77
CA LEU A 215 -8.46 -33.41 -2.22
C LEU A 215 -9.64 -34.00 -2.98
N SER A 216 -10.17 -35.14 -2.53
CA SER A 216 -11.28 -35.83 -3.18
C SER A 216 -12.67 -35.23 -2.91
N GLY A 217 -12.81 -34.34 -1.94
CA GLY A 217 -14.13 -33.81 -1.53
C GLY A 217 -14.14 -32.30 -1.38
N ASP A 218 -13.19 -31.79 -0.61
CA ASP A 218 -13.16 -30.35 -0.27
C ASP A 218 -12.43 -29.52 -1.33
N GLY A 219 -11.54 -30.14 -2.10
CA GLY A 219 -10.70 -29.49 -3.09
C GLY A 219 -9.31 -29.12 -2.55
N TYR A 220 -8.52 -28.51 -3.40
CA TYR A 220 -7.14 -28.10 -3.18
C TYR A 220 -7.06 -26.62 -2.86
N PRO A 221 -6.57 -26.20 -1.68
CA PRO A 221 -6.39 -24.79 -1.34
C PRO A 221 -5.23 -24.20 -2.16
N VAL A 222 -5.52 -23.14 -2.89
CA VAL A 222 -4.56 -22.49 -3.81
C VAL A 222 -3.84 -21.36 -3.06
N ASP A 223 -4.60 -20.51 -2.39
CA ASP A 223 -4.05 -19.34 -1.69
C ASP A 223 -4.86 -19.03 -0.43
N VAL A 224 -4.23 -18.35 0.53
CA VAL A 224 -4.82 -17.94 1.80
C VAL A 224 -4.48 -16.50 2.10
N SER A 225 -5.42 -15.77 2.69
CA SER A 225 -5.19 -14.44 3.22
C SER A 225 -5.85 -14.28 4.58
N LEU A 226 -5.09 -13.77 5.56
CA LEU A 226 -5.58 -13.35 6.87
C LEU A 226 -6.04 -11.90 6.82
N SER A 227 -7.11 -11.59 7.57
CA SER A 227 -7.44 -10.21 7.87
C SER A 227 -6.32 -9.56 8.69
N PRO A 228 -6.17 -8.21 8.67
CA PRO A 228 -5.17 -7.52 9.50
C PRO A 228 -5.27 -7.87 10.99
N GLY A 229 -6.47 -8.06 11.54
CA GLY A 229 -6.71 -8.50 12.92
C GLY A 229 -6.32 -9.94 13.20
N GLY A 230 -6.22 -10.78 12.16
CA GLY A 230 -5.83 -12.19 12.25
C GLY A 230 -6.92 -13.13 12.76
N THR A 231 -8.17 -12.67 12.87
CA THR A 231 -9.33 -13.46 13.31
C THR A 231 -10.12 -14.08 12.17
N GLN A 232 -10.04 -13.48 10.99
CA GLN A 232 -10.68 -13.96 9.79
C GLN A 232 -9.64 -14.42 8.77
N TRP A 233 -9.99 -15.39 7.94
CA TRP A 233 -9.23 -15.70 6.75
C TRP A 233 -10.11 -16.08 5.56
N ILE A 234 -9.59 -15.89 4.37
CA ILE A 234 -10.18 -16.29 3.10
C ILE A 234 -9.25 -17.28 2.41
N THR A 235 -9.80 -18.29 1.79
CA THR A 235 -9.05 -19.27 1.00
C THR A 235 -9.76 -19.52 -0.32
N SER A 236 -9.00 -19.56 -1.42
CA SER A 236 -9.45 -20.09 -2.69
C SER A 236 -9.16 -21.58 -2.76
N PHE A 237 -10.12 -22.34 -3.25
CA PHE A 237 -9.98 -23.79 -3.50
C PHE A 237 -10.25 -24.09 -4.97
N MET A 238 -9.47 -24.99 -5.53
CA MET A 238 -9.80 -25.69 -6.78
C MET A 238 -10.38 -27.08 -6.46
N TYR A 239 -11.43 -27.46 -7.15
CA TYR A 239 -12.04 -28.78 -7.01
C TYR A 239 -12.53 -29.31 -8.35
N LEU A 240 -12.70 -30.62 -8.45
CA LEU A 240 -13.24 -31.26 -9.63
C LEU A 240 -14.77 -31.43 -9.48
N ASP A 241 -15.50 -30.92 -10.47
CA ASP A 241 -16.93 -31.14 -10.60
C ASP A 241 -17.25 -31.64 -12.00
N GLN A 242 -17.78 -32.85 -12.10
CA GLN A 242 -18.10 -33.53 -13.39
C GLN A 242 -16.93 -33.53 -14.41
N GLY A 243 -15.69 -33.67 -13.92
CA GLY A 243 -14.48 -33.68 -14.75
C GLY A 243 -13.94 -32.29 -15.13
N MET A 244 -14.59 -31.21 -14.71
CA MET A 244 -14.12 -29.84 -14.90
C MET A 244 -13.51 -29.30 -13.62
N ILE A 245 -12.43 -28.52 -13.76
CA ILE A 245 -11.84 -27.78 -12.64
C ILE A 245 -12.71 -26.55 -12.39
N LYS A 246 -13.16 -26.41 -11.16
CA LYS A 246 -13.89 -25.24 -10.68
C LYS A 246 -13.21 -24.63 -9.46
N ASN A 247 -13.53 -23.39 -9.16
CA ASN A 247 -13.05 -22.73 -7.93
C ASN A 247 -14.21 -22.46 -6.96
N LYS A 248 -13.87 -22.40 -5.67
CA LYS A 248 -14.74 -21.90 -4.60
C LYS A 248 -13.94 -21.05 -3.63
N ILE A 249 -14.60 -20.07 -3.06
CA ILE A 249 -14.01 -19.14 -2.08
C ILE A 249 -14.67 -19.41 -0.73
N VAL A 250 -13.86 -19.65 0.28
CA VAL A 250 -14.33 -19.95 1.64
C VAL A 250 -13.80 -18.94 2.62
N PHE A 251 -14.72 -18.36 3.37
CA PHE A 251 -14.42 -17.44 4.47
C PHE A 251 -14.53 -18.17 5.80
N TYR A 252 -13.56 -17.91 6.68
CA TYR A 252 -13.48 -18.46 8.02
C TYR A 252 -13.38 -17.32 9.04
N ASN A 253 -14.04 -17.51 10.19
CA ASN A 253 -13.89 -16.63 11.35
C ASN A 253 -13.56 -17.46 12.60
N PHE A 254 -12.44 -17.15 13.23
CA PHE A 254 -11.96 -17.80 14.45
C PHE A 254 -12.17 -16.95 15.71
N GLY A 255 -12.63 -15.70 15.56
CA GLY A 255 -12.99 -14.82 16.65
C GLY A 255 -14.28 -15.24 17.39
N LEU A 256 -15.08 -16.11 16.78
CA LEU A 256 -16.36 -16.61 17.33
C LEU A 256 -16.21 -17.61 18.50
N GLY A 257 -14.97 -17.93 18.91
CA GLY A 257 -14.66 -18.80 20.04
C GLY A 257 -14.24 -20.22 19.66
N LYS A 258 -13.46 -20.85 20.54
CA LYS A 258 -12.83 -22.17 20.32
C LYS A 258 -13.79 -23.32 20.05
N ASN A 259 -15.04 -23.19 20.49
CA ASN A 259 -16.03 -24.26 20.46
C ASN A 259 -17.11 -24.11 19.39
N ASP A 260 -17.04 -23.08 18.53
CA ASP A 260 -18.00 -22.94 17.46
C ASP A 260 -17.60 -23.86 16.28
N PRO A 261 -18.39 -24.92 16.00
CA PRO A 261 -18.15 -25.79 14.84
C PRO A 261 -18.35 -25.05 13.49
N LYS A 262 -18.97 -23.86 13.52
CA LYS A 262 -19.28 -23.05 12.35
C LYS A 262 -18.21 -21.96 12.08
N ARG A 263 -16.95 -22.36 12.04
CA ARG A 263 -15.87 -21.44 11.66
C ARG A 263 -15.96 -20.97 10.20
N VAL A 264 -16.63 -21.75 9.34
CA VAL A 264 -16.98 -21.34 7.98
C VAL A 264 -18.16 -20.39 8.02
N VAL A 265 -17.93 -19.15 7.62
CA VAL A 265 -18.96 -18.09 7.64
C VAL A 265 -19.48 -17.74 6.25
N GLY A 266 -18.83 -18.21 5.19
CA GLY A 266 -19.30 -18.05 3.82
C GLY A 266 -18.59 -19.00 2.86
N VAL A 267 -19.38 -19.50 1.89
CA VAL A 267 -18.86 -20.28 0.74
C VAL A 267 -19.47 -19.66 -0.51
N PHE A 268 -18.60 -19.20 -1.40
CA PHE A 268 -19.02 -18.57 -2.65
C PHE A 268 -18.54 -19.42 -3.83
N LEU A 269 -19.50 -19.68 -4.73
CA LEU A 269 -19.31 -20.35 -6.01
C LEU A 269 -19.66 -19.32 -7.08
N PRO A 270 -18.70 -18.50 -7.54
CA PRO A 270 -19.01 -17.42 -8.47
C PRO A 270 -19.48 -18.01 -9.81
N GLU A 271 -20.74 -17.76 -10.18
CA GLU A 271 -21.35 -18.38 -11.39
C GLU A 271 -20.61 -17.99 -12.66
N ASP A 272 -20.33 -16.68 -12.84
CA ASP A 272 -19.64 -16.17 -14.03
C ASP A 272 -18.11 -16.39 -14.03
N LEU A 273 -17.54 -16.74 -12.88
CA LEU A 273 -16.12 -17.06 -12.70
C LEU A 273 -15.91 -18.51 -12.24
N SER A 274 -16.91 -19.38 -12.41
CA SER A 274 -16.88 -20.75 -11.91
C SER A 274 -15.79 -21.61 -12.59
N ASP A 275 -15.49 -21.34 -13.84
CA ASP A 275 -14.46 -21.97 -14.66
C ASP A 275 -13.13 -21.17 -14.71
N ALA A 276 -13.08 -20.04 -14.00
CA ALA A 276 -11.87 -19.26 -13.86
C ALA A 276 -10.95 -19.85 -12.76
N MET A 277 -9.66 -19.56 -12.83
CA MET A 277 -8.70 -19.94 -11.80
C MET A 277 -8.53 -18.80 -10.79
N ALA A 278 -9.03 -18.97 -9.56
CA ALA A 278 -8.82 -18.02 -8.46
C ALA A 278 -7.42 -18.21 -7.85
N GLY A 279 -6.42 -17.64 -8.49
CA GLY A 279 -5.01 -17.83 -8.15
C GLY A 279 -4.54 -17.01 -6.94
N ARG A 280 -5.26 -15.96 -6.58
CA ARG A 280 -4.87 -15.08 -5.47
C ARG A 280 -6.09 -14.55 -4.72
N VAL A 281 -6.02 -14.60 -3.39
CA VAL A 281 -7.01 -14.00 -2.49
C VAL A 281 -6.34 -13.05 -1.52
N ARG A 282 -6.96 -11.88 -1.24
CA ARG A 282 -6.39 -10.89 -0.30
C ARG A 282 -7.46 -10.18 0.50
N PHE A 283 -7.26 -10.12 1.82
CA PHE A 283 -7.86 -9.07 2.62
C PHE A 283 -7.11 -7.76 2.30
N MET A 284 -7.84 -6.76 1.86
CA MET A 284 -7.30 -5.42 1.65
C MET A 284 -7.27 -4.66 2.98
N ASP A 285 -8.34 -4.77 3.76
CA ASP A 285 -8.48 -4.25 5.11
C ASP A 285 -9.37 -5.18 5.97
N GLU A 286 -9.77 -4.78 7.16
CA GLU A 286 -10.66 -5.60 8.03
C GLU A 286 -12.05 -5.83 7.43
N SER A 287 -12.46 -5.03 6.47
CA SER A 287 -13.83 -4.99 5.95
C SER A 287 -13.95 -5.38 4.50
N HIS A 288 -12.84 -5.55 3.78
CA HIS A 288 -12.85 -5.82 2.36
C HIS A 288 -11.83 -6.89 1.97
N ALA A 289 -12.24 -7.72 1.03
CA ALA A 289 -11.38 -8.72 0.42
C ALA A 289 -11.57 -8.72 -1.11
N VAL A 290 -10.51 -9.07 -1.83
CA VAL A 290 -10.49 -9.21 -3.29
C VAL A 290 -9.96 -10.58 -3.68
N ILE A 291 -10.58 -11.15 -4.73
CA ILE A 291 -10.12 -12.35 -5.40
C ILE A 291 -9.70 -11.97 -6.81
N PHE A 292 -8.49 -12.38 -7.17
CA PHE A 292 -7.97 -12.25 -8.53
C PHE A 292 -8.08 -13.61 -9.22
N THR A 293 -8.72 -13.61 -10.38
CA THR A 293 -8.82 -14.74 -11.26
C THR A 293 -8.18 -14.42 -12.62
N ASP A 294 -7.96 -15.41 -13.43
CA ASP A 294 -7.51 -15.25 -14.83
C ASP A 294 -8.56 -14.59 -15.75
N LYS A 295 -9.83 -14.50 -15.30
CA LYS A 295 -10.95 -13.91 -16.04
C LYS A 295 -11.56 -12.67 -15.37
N GLY A 296 -11.02 -12.21 -14.27
CA GLY A 296 -11.55 -11.04 -13.59
C GLY A 296 -11.25 -10.97 -12.10
N LEU A 297 -11.93 -10.03 -11.45
CA LEU A 297 -11.81 -9.77 -10.02
C LEU A 297 -13.18 -9.86 -9.36
N GLN A 298 -13.19 -10.32 -8.12
CA GLN A 298 -14.39 -10.29 -7.29
C GLN A 298 -14.07 -9.64 -5.94
N PHE A 299 -14.89 -8.68 -5.54
CA PHE A 299 -14.75 -7.92 -4.31
C PHE A 299 -15.81 -8.33 -3.30
N PHE A 300 -15.39 -8.40 -2.03
CA PHE A 300 -16.25 -8.81 -0.92
C PHE A 300 -16.19 -7.78 0.21
N SER A 301 -17.34 -7.58 0.85
CA SER A 301 -17.45 -6.91 2.15
C SER A 301 -17.43 -7.95 3.26
N THR A 302 -16.57 -7.76 4.24
CA THR A 302 -16.45 -8.57 5.45
C THR A 302 -16.80 -7.77 6.70
N ARG A 303 -17.50 -6.64 6.56
CA ARG A 303 -17.97 -5.78 7.68
C ARG A 303 -18.80 -6.56 8.69
N VAL A 304 -19.61 -7.50 8.22
CA VAL A 304 -20.30 -8.47 9.06
C VAL A 304 -19.46 -9.73 9.02
N GLU A 305 -18.59 -9.91 10.01
CA GLU A 305 -17.60 -10.99 10.08
C GLU A 305 -18.20 -12.41 10.00
N THR A 306 -19.50 -12.55 10.28
CA THR A 306 -20.24 -13.80 10.22
C THR A 306 -21.05 -13.99 8.93
N SER A 307 -21.07 -12.99 8.06
CA SER A 307 -21.83 -13.00 6.80
C SER A 307 -21.13 -12.13 5.75
N PRO A 308 -20.00 -12.59 5.18
CA PRO A 308 -19.37 -11.89 4.08
C PRO A 308 -20.29 -11.83 2.87
N GLU A 309 -20.23 -10.73 2.12
CA GLU A 309 -21.10 -10.48 0.98
C GLU A 309 -20.26 -10.08 -0.25
N SER A 310 -20.62 -10.59 -1.43
CA SER A 310 -20.08 -10.10 -2.70
C SER A 310 -20.63 -8.70 -2.97
N VAL A 311 -19.72 -7.73 -3.21
CA VAL A 311 -20.11 -6.32 -3.43
C VAL A 311 -19.94 -5.90 -4.87
N ASN A 312 -18.95 -6.43 -5.57
CA ASN A 312 -18.71 -6.13 -6.98
C ASN A 312 -17.97 -7.28 -7.67
N GLN A 313 -18.26 -7.47 -8.95
CA GLN A 313 -17.59 -8.44 -9.82
C GLN A 313 -17.21 -7.74 -11.12
N ILE A 314 -15.94 -7.86 -11.50
CA ILE A 314 -15.37 -7.30 -12.72
C ILE A 314 -14.98 -8.48 -13.62
N LEU A 315 -15.65 -8.61 -14.75
CA LEU A 315 -15.27 -9.56 -15.79
C LEU A 315 -14.30 -8.89 -16.77
N LEU A 316 -13.28 -9.61 -17.16
CA LEU A 316 -12.27 -9.18 -18.12
C LEU A 316 -12.33 -10.14 -19.33
N ASP A 317 -12.49 -9.55 -20.49
CA ASP A 317 -12.52 -10.31 -21.76
C ASP A 317 -11.11 -10.68 -22.22
N GLU A 318 -10.10 -9.89 -21.77
CA GLU A 318 -8.70 -10.09 -22.13
C GLU A 318 -7.94 -10.85 -21.04
N ASN A 319 -6.81 -11.45 -21.45
CA ASN A 319 -5.95 -12.19 -20.52
C ASN A 319 -5.33 -11.28 -19.45
N VAL A 320 -5.44 -11.68 -18.21
CA VAL A 320 -4.73 -11.06 -17.08
C VAL A 320 -3.23 -11.38 -17.18
N ARG A 321 -2.41 -10.34 -17.26
CA ARG A 321 -0.94 -10.43 -17.32
C ARG A 321 -0.28 -10.28 -15.97
N SER A 322 -0.75 -9.32 -15.20
CA SER A 322 -0.15 -8.99 -13.90
C SER A 322 -1.20 -8.45 -12.94
N ILE A 323 -0.97 -8.69 -11.66
CA ILE A 323 -1.77 -8.15 -10.57
C ILE A 323 -0.87 -7.50 -9.52
N SER A 324 -1.36 -6.45 -8.91
CA SER A 324 -0.74 -5.83 -7.72
C SER A 324 -1.83 -5.35 -6.78
N TYR A 325 -1.55 -5.27 -5.48
CA TYR A 325 -2.54 -4.88 -4.49
C TYR A 325 -1.88 -4.26 -3.25
N THR A 326 -2.64 -3.38 -2.63
CA THR A 326 -2.34 -2.77 -1.34
C THR A 326 -3.59 -2.83 -0.45
N ASP A 327 -3.55 -2.19 0.71
CA ASP A 327 -4.74 -1.98 1.54
C ASP A 327 -5.78 -1.05 0.90
N LYS A 328 -5.38 -0.21 -0.06
CA LYS A 328 -6.22 0.80 -0.70
C LYS A 328 -6.63 0.48 -2.14
N TYR A 329 -5.83 -0.31 -2.83
CA TYR A 329 -5.98 -0.51 -4.27
C TYR A 329 -5.74 -1.95 -4.70
N ALA A 330 -6.51 -2.38 -5.69
CA ALA A 330 -6.28 -3.60 -6.45
C ALA A 330 -6.06 -3.23 -7.91
N GLY A 331 -4.91 -3.60 -8.47
CA GLY A 331 -4.54 -3.31 -9.85
C GLY A 331 -4.42 -4.58 -10.69
N VAL A 332 -4.80 -4.45 -11.94
CA VAL A 332 -4.68 -5.51 -12.94
C VAL A 332 -4.18 -4.92 -14.25
N ILE A 333 -3.26 -5.63 -14.88
CA ILE A 333 -2.85 -5.37 -16.27
C ILE A 333 -3.33 -6.53 -17.12
N THR A 334 -4.00 -6.18 -18.21
CA THR A 334 -4.48 -7.12 -19.23
C THR A 334 -3.81 -6.85 -20.57
N ASP A 335 -3.91 -7.80 -21.50
CA ASP A 335 -3.74 -7.47 -22.91
C ASP A 335 -4.76 -6.41 -23.30
N ASN A 336 -4.40 -5.55 -24.25
CA ASN A 336 -5.33 -4.62 -24.85
C ASN A 336 -5.71 -5.13 -26.25
N GLY A 337 -6.96 -5.55 -26.40
CA GLY A 337 -7.45 -6.12 -27.66
C GLY A 337 -7.63 -5.09 -28.76
N GLU A 338 -7.67 -3.81 -28.43
CA GLU A 338 -7.95 -2.71 -29.35
C GLU A 338 -6.94 -1.57 -29.22
N GLY A 339 -6.53 -1.00 -30.34
CA GLY A 339 -5.66 0.17 -30.38
C GLY A 339 -4.18 -0.13 -30.61
N ALA A 340 -3.34 0.91 -30.44
CA ALA A 340 -1.89 0.84 -30.69
C ALA A 340 -1.10 0.33 -29.47
N ASP A 341 -1.63 0.53 -28.28
CA ASP A 341 -0.98 0.14 -27.02
C ASP A 341 -1.32 -1.33 -26.69
N PRO A 342 -0.33 -2.18 -26.40
CA PRO A 342 -0.56 -3.61 -26.17
C PRO A 342 -1.15 -3.95 -24.80
N TYR A 343 -1.14 -3.03 -23.84
CA TYR A 343 -1.53 -3.27 -22.46
C TYR A 343 -2.61 -2.29 -21.98
N CYS A 344 -3.48 -2.78 -21.08
CA CYS A 344 -4.46 -1.97 -20.36
C CYS A 344 -4.27 -2.16 -18.85
N LEU A 345 -4.04 -1.06 -18.14
CA LEU A 345 -3.94 -0.99 -16.68
C LEU A 345 -5.26 -0.48 -16.11
N ARG A 346 -5.83 -1.23 -15.18
CA ARG A 346 -7.04 -0.87 -14.42
C ARG A 346 -6.74 -0.94 -12.92
N VAL A 347 -7.16 0.07 -12.18
CA VAL A 347 -7.00 0.14 -10.72
C VAL A 347 -8.36 0.34 -10.07
N TYR A 348 -8.62 -0.41 -9.01
CA TYR A 348 -9.88 -0.44 -8.28
C TYR A 348 -9.67 -0.16 -6.79
N ARG A 349 -10.70 0.39 -6.13
CA ARG A 349 -10.79 0.48 -4.67
C ARG A 349 -11.23 -0.84 -4.02
N PRO A 350 -11.16 -0.95 -2.69
CA PRO A 350 -11.60 -2.16 -1.98
C PRO A 350 -13.08 -2.53 -2.17
N ASP A 351 -13.93 -1.57 -2.54
CA ASP A 351 -15.34 -1.79 -2.88
C ASP A 351 -15.56 -2.19 -4.35
N GLY A 352 -14.48 -2.33 -5.13
CA GLY A 352 -14.52 -2.64 -6.55
C GLY A 352 -14.84 -1.46 -7.46
N SER A 353 -14.95 -0.23 -6.93
CA SER A 353 -15.10 0.97 -7.77
C SER A 353 -13.79 1.28 -8.50
N GLN A 354 -13.89 1.55 -9.80
CA GLN A 354 -12.72 1.86 -10.63
C GLN A 354 -12.14 3.24 -10.26
N VAL A 355 -10.82 3.29 -10.08
CA VAL A 355 -10.07 4.52 -9.81
C VAL A 355 -9.68 5.19 -11.12
N PHE A 356 -9.00 4.43 -11.98
CA PHE A 356 -8.65 4.84 -13.33
C PHE A 356 -8.42 3.63 -14.24
N GLU A 357 -8.38 3.92 -15.53
CA GLU A 357 -7.99 3.00 -16.59
C GLU A 357 -7.11 3.76 -17.56
N THR A 358 -6.03 3.13 -18.04
CA THR A 358 -5.16 3.70 -19.07
C THR A 358 -4.52 2.58 -19.90
N THR A 359 -4.27 2.87 -21.17
CA THR A 359 -3.48 1.97 -22.02
C THR A 359 -2.04 2.44 -22.10
N PHE A 360 -1.12 1.53 -22.35
CA PHE A 360 0.30 1.86 -22.45
C PHE A 360 1.07 0.85 -23.29
N SER A 361 2.24 1.30 -23.80
CA SER A 361 3.13 0.48 -24.63
C SER A 361 4.46 0.12 -23.94
N TYR A 362 4.70 0.62 -22.73
CA TYR A 362 5.92 0.34 -21.98
C TYR A 362 6.08 -1.17 -21.71
N GLN A 363 7.23 -1.72 -22.10
CA GLN A 363 7.55 -3.13 -21.87
C GLN A 363 8.07 -3.31 -20.46
N TYR A 364 7.30 -3.97 -19.61
CA TYR A 364 7.58 -4.15 -18.19
C TYR A 364 7.85 -5.62 -17.83
N THR A 365 8.62 -5.85 -16.80
CA THR A 365 8.81 -7.15 -16.15
C THR A 365 8.22 -7.17 -14.74
N GLY A 366 8.07 -6.00 -14.12
CA GLY A 366 7.46 -5.81 -12.80
C GLY A 366 6.37 -4.75 -12.79
N PHE A 367 5.38 -4.99 -11.94
CA PHE A 367 4.23 -4.13 -11.71
C PHE A 367 3.93 -4.07 -10.22
N ASP A 368 4.00 -2.89 -9.64
CA ASP A 368 3.65 -2.66 -8.24
C ASP A 368 2.73 -1.45 -8.08
N ILE A 369 1.86 -1.49 -7.08
CA ILE A 369 1.14 -0.35 -6.52
C ILE A 369 1.73 -0.08 -5.15
N ASP A 370 2.18 1.14 -4.92
CA ASP A 370 2.74 1.55 -3.63
C ASP A 370 2.32 2.99 -3.32
N GLY A 371 1.66 3.17 -2.17
CA GLY A 371 1.01 4.41 -1.83
C GLY A 371 -0.03 4.82 -2.88
N ASP A 372 0.15 6.01 -3.46
CA ASP A 372 -0.71 6.55 -4.53
C ASP A 372 0.00 6.53 -5.90
N LEU A 373 0.98 5.66 -6.07
CA LEU A 373 1.71 5.45 -7.32
C LEU A 373 1.54 4.04 -7.85
N VAL A 374 1.56 3.93 -9.16
CA VAL A 374 1.69 2.67 -9.91
C VAL A 374 3.04 2.70 -10.59
N THR A 375 3.87 1.71 -10.33
CA THR A 375 5.19 1.58 -10.92
C THR A 375 5.25 0.37 -11.86
N LEU A 376 5.65 0.62 -13.08
CA LEU A 376 6.03 -0.39 -14.07
C LEU A 376 7.53 -0.31 -14.24
N TYR A 377 8.23 -1.43 -14.22
CA TYR A 377 9.69 -1.43 -14.38
C TYR A 377 10.16 -2.64 -15.16
N ASN A 378 11.34 -2.51 -15.72
CA ASN A 378 12.11 -3.60 -16.32
C ASN A 378 13.55 -3.53 -15.83
N ASP A 379 14.44 -4.30 -16.45
CA ASP A 379 15.82 -4.45 -15.99
C ASP A 379 16.63 -3.13 -15.89
N ASN A 380 16.22 -2.06 -16.55
CA ASN A 380 16.98 -0.81 -16.61
C ASN A 380 16.17 0.48 -16.65
N SER A 381 14.85 0.40 -16.52
CA SER A 381 14.00 1.59 -16.61
C SER A 381 12.71 1.42 -15.80
N CYS A 382 11.99 2.51 -15.59
CA CYS A 382 10.65 2.49 -15.03
C CYS A 382 9.73 3.51 -15.69
N CYS A 383 8.43 3.26 -15.56
CA CYS A 383 7.34 4.17 -15.89
C CYS A 383 6.41 4.25 -14.69
N VAL A 384 6.05 5.45 -14.26
CA VAL A 384 5.29 5.69 -13.03
C VAL A 384 4.01 6.45 -13.34
N TYR A 385 2.88 5.93 -12.89
CA TYR A 385 1.57 6.58 -12.98
C TYR A 385 1.07 7.00 -11.60
N ASN A 386 0.31 8.08 -11.53
CA ASN A 386 -0.47 8.42 -10.34
C ASN A 386 -1.88 7.80 -10.40
N MET A 387 -2.66 7.95 -9.32
CA MET A 387 -4.03 7.47 -9.23
C MET A 387 -5.05 8.25 -10.09
N ALA A 388 -4.59 9.21 -10.89
CA ALA A 388 -5.38 9.83 -11.95
C ALA A 388 -5.15 9.21 -13.33
N GLY A 389 -4.28 8.18 -13.43
CA GLY A 389 -3.87 7.57 -14.70
C GLY A 389 -2.89 8.41 -15.49
N THR A 390 -2.28 9.44 -14.89
CA THR A 390 -1.30 10.30 -15.55
C THR A 390 0.10 9.73 -15.37
N GLU A 391 0.85 9.59 -16.46
CA GLU A 391 2.28 9.27 -16.41
C GLU A 391 3.05 10.41 -15.74
N LYS A 392 3.64 10.10 -14.57
CA LYS A 392 4.39 11.05 -13.76
C LYS A 392 5.85 11.11 -14.12
N PHE A 393 6.40 9.96 -14.48
CA PHE A 393 7.82 9.84 -14.77
C PHE A 393 8.06 8.61 -15.65
N SER A 394 9.01 8.74 -16.57
CA SER A 394 9.58 7.63 -17.31
C SER A 394 11.09 7.88 -17.41
N GLY A 395 11.90 6.93 -16.95
CA GLY A 395 13.35 7.10 -16.90
C GLY A 395 14.10 5.79 -16.90
N SER A 396 15.42 5.88 -17.21
CA SER A 396 16.33 4.75 -17.24
C SER A 396 17.47 4.91 -16.21
N PHE A 397 18.03 3.78 -15.79
CA PHE A 397 19.05 3.67 -14.78
C PHE A 397 20.29 2.99 -15.33
N ASP A 398 21.44 3.23 -14.70
CA ASP A 398 22.74 2.68 -15.09
C ASP A 398 23.05 1.31 -14.43
N PHE A 399 22.08 0.73 -13.73
CA PHE A 399 22.21 -0.57 -13.07
C PHE A 399 20.94 -1.43 -13.29
N THR A 400 21.07 -2.73 -13.01
CA THR A 400 19.94 -3.66 -13.14
C THR A 400 18.93 -3.45 -12.03
N VAL A 401 17.71 -3.04 -12.42
CA VAL A 401 16.58 -2.78 -11.54
C VAL A 401 15.83 -4.09 -11.27
N THR A 402 15.56 -4.35 -10.02
CA THR A 402 14.73 -5.47 -9.56
C THR A 402 13.34 -5.01 -9.16
N LYS A 403 13.25 -3.81 -8.56
CA LYS A 403 11.97 -3.24 -8.09
C LYS A 403 12.05 -1.72 -8.00
N VAL A 404 10.90 -1.06 -8.19
CA VAL A 404 10.74 0.40 -7.99
C VAL A 404 9.54 0.64 -7.10
N LEU A 405 9.73 1.38 -6.02
CA LEU A 405 8.71 1.74 -5.03
C LEU A 405 8.64 3.25 -4.85
N SER A 406 7.61 3.73 -4.17
CA SER A 406 7.58 5.11 -3.72
C SER A 406 8.70 5.36 -2.71
N GLY A 407 9.32 6.53 -2.78
CA GLY A 407 10.32 6.94 -1.82
C GLY A 407 9.68 7.50 -0.55
N ARG A 408 10.52 7.86 0.40
CA ARG A 408 10.09 8.37 1.72
C ARG A 408 9.29 9.67 1.65
N PHE A 409 9.55 10.50 0.65
CA PHE A 409 8.92 11.81 0.49
C PHE A 409 8.13 11.88 -0.82
N PRO A 410 7.07 12.70 -0.89
CA PRO A 410 6.37 12.93 -2.14
C PRO A 410 7.35 13.36 -3.25
N GLY A 411 7.20 12.76 -4.43
CA GLY A 411 8.09 13.01 -5.57
C GLY A 411 9.45 12.33 -5.46
N THR A 412 9.63 11.34 -4.57
CA THR A 412 10.80 10.47 -4.57
C THR A 412 10.43 9.03 -4.91
N LEU A 413 11.37 8.30 -5.48
CA LEU A 413 11.26 6.87 -5.76
C LEU A 413 12.46 6.13 -5.14
N LEU A 414 12.21 4.93 -4.67
CA LEU A 414 13.23 4.00 -4.23
C LEU A 414 13.45 2.97 -5.33
N VAL A 415 14.63 3.02 -5.96
CA VAL A 415 15.02 2.12 -7.04
C VAL A 415 15.97 1.06 -6.49
N LEU A 416 15.58 -0.19 -6.64
CA LEU A 416 16.20 -1.35 -6.02
C LEU A 416 16.79 -2.26 -7.07
N GLY A 417 18.06 -2.59 -6.92
CA GLY A 417 18.76 -3.54 -7.77
C GLY A 417 19.54 -4.58 -6.97
N THR A 418 20.14 -5.53 -7.65
CA THR A 418 20.91 -6.61 -7.00
C THR A 418 22.21 -6.13 -6.36
N GLN A 419 22.84 -5.09 -6.90
CA GLN A 419 24.14 -4.57 -6.47
C GLN A 419 24.08 -3.18 -5.85
N LYS A 420 23.02 -2.43 -6.14
CA LYS A 420 22.86 -1.03 -5.76
C LYS A 420 21.39 -0.75 -5.45
N MET A 421 21.15 0.11 -4.51
CA MET A 421 19.84 0.75 -4.29
C MET A 421 20.03 2.25 -4.16
N GLU A 422 19.05 3.02 -4.60
CA GLU A 422 19.10 4.47 -4.51
C GLU A 422 17.70 5.08 -4.31
N GLU A 423 17.63 6.18 -3.56
CA GLU A 423 16.47 7.06 -3.55
C GLU A 423 16.73 8.21 -4.54
N ILE A 424 15.80 8.38 -5.46
CA ILE A 424 15.82 9.46 -6.45
C ILE A 424 14.69 10.44 -6.18
N ARG A 425 14.93 11.72 -6.48
CA ARG A 425 13.92 12.77 -6.49
C ARG A 425 13.61 13.17 -7.92
N LEU A 426 12.34 13.13 -8.27
CA LEU A 426 11.85 13.52 -9.58
C LEU A 426 11.92 15.05 -9.77
N LYS A 427 12.26 15.49 -10.99
CA LYS A 427 12.45 16.91 -11.38
C LYS A 427 11.71 17.25 -12.68
#